data_043cb3304def346ae39767d0386bde37
#
_entry.id   043cb3304def346ae39767d0386bde37
#
_cell.length_a   1.000
_cell.length_b   1.000
_cell.length_c   1.000
_cell.angle_alpha   90.00
_cell.angle_beta   90.00
_cell.angle_gamma   90.00
#
_symmetry.space_group_name_H-M   'P 1'
#
loop_
_entity.id
_entity.type
_entity.pdbx_description
1 polymer ?
#
loop_
_entity_poly.entity_id
_entity_poly.type
_entity_poly.pdbx_seq_one_letter_code
_entity_poly.pdbx_strand_id
1 'polypeptide(L)'
;MNEESLRQSSLWMISGQGVAMAAQILYFVLIGRALGSREYGAFVGVAALVAALSQFGTLGMEMILVRNVSRDRASFARTWGHALSITTVGFLLLLAAAMLYAHFALRPELRPLVPWIALADGFLGKLVGLAGRAFQGAGRLAWTARLSALIYIGRAVTAAVLFGWSRAHGIHASALAWAKVYWLATLCVAVFALLLATVHLGTPRFVRIHRSELSEGLSFSLSSSSISIYNDIDKTFLVTLGQTYAAGIYSAAYRVVDAASAPIYAVYAAAAPRFFREGARGVRPAREFGRFTLTRTLPYSVAAAALLALGAPLVPMVFGPSFRGSVVVLRWLCILPILRSLHYAWGSAITGSASQWNRTATQFGAAVLNLCLNFLLIPRWSWRGAAVASLLTDGALAAASLFVISRLMRREDSAAQDTPVPAAEF
;
A
#
# COMPACT_ATOMS: atom_id res chain seq x y z
N MET A 1 -16.58 -11.99 -23.15
CA MET A 1 -17.13 -11.17 -22.04
C MET A 1 -17.76 -9.97 -22.70
N ASN A 2 -19.08 -9.79 -22.60
CA ASN A 2 -19.79 -8.69 -23.25
C ASN A 2 -19.46 -7.37 -22.54
N GLU A 3 -19.51 -6.23 -23.26
CA GLU A 3 -19.23 -4.88 -22.69
C GLU A 3 -20.05 -4.56 -21.45
N GLU A 4 -21.29 -5.05 -21.40
CA GLU A 4 -22.21 -4.90 -20.26
C GLU A 4 -21.71 -5.62 -19.02
N SER A 5 -21.13 -6.81 -19.18
CA SER A 5 -20.50 -7.57 -18.05
C SER A 5 -19.23 -6.92 -17.53
N LEU A 6 -18.47 -6.25 -18.40
CA LEU A 6 -17.28 -5.46 -18.02
C LEU A 6 -17.68 -4.20 -17.23
N ARG A 7 -18.69 -3.48 -17.68
CA ARG A 7 -19.21 -2.29 -16.96
C ARG A 7 -19.71 -2.66 -15.57
N GLN A 8 -20.51 -3.72 -15.48
CA GLN A 8 -21.03 -4.19 -14.20
C GLN A 8 -19.91 -4.66 -13.25
N SER A 9 -18.92 -5.38 -13.75
CA SER A 9 -17.76 -5.81 -12.99
C SER A 9 -16.90 -4.64 -12.49
N SER A 10 -16.73 -3.61 -13.32
CA SER A 10 -16.01 -2.39 -12.95
C SER A 10 -16.76 -1.60 -11.87
N LEU A 11 -18.08 -1.50 -11.95
CA LEU A 11 -18.92 -0.86 -10.94
C LEU A 11 -18.81 -1.59 -9.59
N TRP A 12 -18.82 -2.92 -9.58
CA TRP A 12 -18.61 -3.71 -8.35
C TRP A 12 -17.24 -3.45 -7.73
N MET A 13 -16.18 -3.36 -8.55
CA MET A 13 -14.83 -3.07 -8.05
C MET A 13 -14.74 -1.66 -7.46
N ILE A 14 -15.29 -0.65 -8.14
CA ILE A 14 -15.27 0.74 -7.68
C ILE A 14 -16.08 0.90 -6.39
N SER A 15 -17.30 0.37 -6.36
CA SER A 15 -18.15 0.45 -5.16
C SER A 15 -17.56 -0.31 -3.98
N GLY A 16 -17.04 -1.52 -4.20
CA GLY A 16 -16.37 -2.30 -3.16
C GLY A 16 -15.13 -1.62 -2.61
N GLN A 17 -14.33 -0.97 -3.47
CA GLN A 17 -13.17 -0.19 -3.05
C GLN A 17 -13.58 1.04 -2.24
N GLY A 18 -14.67 1.72 -2.65
CA GLY A 18 -15.22 2.85 -1.90
C GLY A 18 -15.69 2.46 -0.50
N VAL A 19 -16.43 1.34 -0.40
CA VAL A 19 -16.86 0.79 0.90
C VAL A 19 -15.66 0.38 1.76
N ALA A 20 -14.68 -0.30 1.17
CA ALA A 20 -13.46 -0.68 1.89
C ALA A 20 -12.71 0.54 2.43
N MET A 21 -12.58 1.59 1.64
CA MET A 21 -11.92 2.85 2.04
C MET A 21 -12.70 3.56 3.14
N ALA A 22 -14.03 3.66 3.04
CA ALA A 22 -14.86 4.27 4.08
C ALA A 22 -14.77 3.48 5.40
N ALA A 23 -14.85 2.15 5.34
CA ALA A 23 -14.70 1.28 6.50
C ALA A 23 -13.28 1.38 7.10
N GLN A 24 -12.25 1.52 6.28
CA GLN A 24 -10.87 1.71 6.72
C GLN A 24 -10.68 3.05 7.45
N ILE A 25 -11.25 4.14 6.94
CA ILE A 25 -11.19 5.45 7.61
C ILE A 25 -11.91 5.37 8.96
N LEU A 26 -13.12 4.81 8.99
CA LEU A 26 -13.89 4.62 10.23
C LEU A 26 -13.12 3.79 11.25
N TYR A 27 -12.56 2.68 10.82
CA TYR A 27 -11.69 1.82 11.63
C TYR A 27 -10.55 2.61 12.28
N PHE A 28 -9.80 3.41 11.51
CA PHE A 28 -8.68 4.17 12.05
C PHE A 28 -9.11 5.25 13.05
N VAL A 29 -10.25 5.90 12.81
CA VAL A 29 -10.80 6.90 13.73
C VAL A 29 -11.23 6.24 15.06
N LEU A 30 -11.98 5.15 14.98
CA LEU A 30 -12.48 4.45 16.17
C LEU A 30 -11.35 3.90 17.03
N ILE A 31 -10.33 3.29 16.39
CA ILE A 31 -9.19 2.75 17.15
C ILE A 31 -8.29 3.86 17.70
N GLY A 32 -8.11 4.96 16.97
CA GLY A 32 -7.40 6.11 17.49
C GLY A 32 -8.05 6.65 18.77
N ARG A 33 -9.38 6.74 18.79
CA ARG A 33 -10.15 7.16 19.97
C ARG A 33 -10.11 6.15 21.11
N ALA A 34 -10.15 4.85 20.80
CA ALA A 34 -10.14 3.79 21.82
C ALA A 34 -8.77 3.67 22.51
N LEU A 35 -7.68 3.77 21.74
CA LEU A 35 -6.31 3.56 22.22
C LEU A 35 -5.65 4.86 22.73
N GLY A 36 -6.00 6.01 22.18
CA GLY A 36 -5.21 7.22 22.32
C GLY A 36 -3.88 7.16 21.55
N SER A 37 -3.17 8.28 21.51
CA SER A 37 -2.04 8.45 20.57
C SER A 37 -0.84 7.54 20.84
N ARG A 38 -0.53 7.20 22.11
CA ARG A 38 0.62 6.34 22.45
C ARG A 38 0.39 4.89 22.05
N GLU A 39 -0.72 4.31 22.49
CA GLU A 39 -1.06 2.91 22.18
C GLU A 39 -1.37 2.72 20.69
N TYR A 40 -2.02 3.71 20.07
CA TYR A 40 -2.21 3.74 18.63
C TYR A 40 -0.88 3.75 17.88
N GLY A 41 0.08 4.57 18.32
CA GLY A 41 1.42 4.62 17.75
C GLY A 41 2.18 3.31 17.91
N ALA A 42 2.10 2.68 19.09
CA ALA A 42 2.67 1.36 19.33
C ALA A 42 2.13 0.31 18.35
N PHE A 43 0.80 0.26 18.19
CA PHE A 43 0.15 -0.64 17.24
C PHE A 43 0.58 -0.37 15.80
N VAL A 44 0.49 0.89 15.34
CA VAL A 44 0.77 1.24 13.93
C VAL A 44 2.25 1.05 13.59
N GLY A 45 3.18 1.34 14.52
CA GLY A 45 4.61 1.13 14.29
C GLY A 45 4.99 -0.34 14.15
N VAL A 46 4.38 -1.23 14.94
CA VAL A 46 4.56 -2.68 14.79
C VAL A 46 3.84 -3.19 13.53
N ALA A 47 2.67 -2.67 13.22
CA ALA A 47 1.95 -3.02 12.00
C ALA A 47 2.74 -2.60 10.74
N ALA A 48 3.44 -1.47 10.77
CA ALA A 48 4.33 -1.02 9.70
C ALA A 48 5.50 -1.98 9.46
N LEU A 49 6.13 -2.48 10.54
CA LEU A 49 7.17 -3.51 10.45
C LEU A 49 6.63 -4.78 9.76
N VAL A 50 5.48 -5.26 10.23
CA VAL A 50 4.84 -6.45 9.65
C VAL A 50 4.47 -6.21 8.19
N ALA A 51 3.92 -5.03 7.84
CA ALA A 51 3.57 -4.68 6.47
C ALA A 51 4.78 -4.69 5.52
N ALA A 52 5.92 -4.14 5.96
CA ALA A 52 7.16 -4.16 5.19
C ALA A 52 7.65 -5.59 4.92
N LEU A 53 7.61 -6.46 5.92
CA LEU A 53 8.04 -7.86 5.80
C LEU A 53 7.02 -8.73 5.05
N SER A 54 5.72 -8.44 5.16
CA SER A 54 4.64 -9.28 4.63
C SER A 54 4.61 -9.39 3.11
N GLN A 55 5.26 -8.45 2.40
CA GLN A 55 5.37 -8.51 0.94
C GLN A 55 6.23 -9.69 0.47
N PHE A 56 7.18 -10.12 1.31
CA PHE A 56 7.97 -11.32 1.05
C PHE A 56 7.24 -12.60 1.45
N GLY A 57 6.24 -12.53 2.33
CA GLY A 57 5.53 -13.70 2.84
C GLY A 57 4.74 -14.45 1.77
N THR A 58 4.21 -13.77 0.75
CA THR A 58 3.46 -14.42 -0.34
C THR A 58 4.32 -14.76 -1.56
N LEU A 59 5.57 -14.30 -1.61
CA LEU A 59 6.47 -14.45 -2.76
C LEU A 59 5.75 -14.22 -4.11
N GLY A 60 4.97 -13.14 -4.22
CA GLY A 60 4.27 -12.78 -5.46
C GLY A 60 3.18 -13.73 -5.93
N MET A 61 2.82 -14.74 -5.13
CA MET A 61 1.78 -15.73 -5.49
C MET A 61 0.42 -15.09 -5.80
N GLU A 62 0.16 -13.90 -5.27
CA GLU A 62 -1.05 -13.14 -5.59
C GLU A 62 -1.18 -12.89 -7.10
N MET A 63 -0.08 -12.51 -7.78
CA MET A 63 -0.06 -12.24 -9.20
C MET A 63 0.00 -13.51 -10.04
N ILE A 64 0.78 -14.50 -9.61
CA ILE A 64 0.89 -15.81 -10.27
C ILE A 64 -0.47 -16.51 -10.28
N LEU A 65 -1.20 -16.46 -9.17
CA LEU A 65 -2.53 -17.04 -9.04
C LEU A 65 -3.52 -16.40 -10.03
N VAL A 66 -3.58 -15.07 -10.11
CA VAL A 66 -4.43 -14.37 -11.08
C VAL A 66 -4.07 -14.78 -12.51
N ARG A 67 -2.79 -14.74 -12.86
CA ARG A 67 -2.32 -15.06 -14.21
C ARG A 67 -2.66 -16.50 -14.61
N ASN A 68 -2.33 -17.48 -13.77
CA ASN A 68 -2.50 -18.88 -14.12
C ASN A 68 -3.99 -19.24 -14.21
N VAL A 69 -4.82 -18.83 -13.26
CA VAL A 69 -6.25 -19.11 -13.23
C VAL A 69 -7.01 -18.39 -14.36
N SER A 70 -6.59 -17.18 -14.74
CA SER A 70 -7.20 -16.47 -15.86
C SER A 70 -6.86 -17.09 -17.22
N ARG A 71 -5.69 -17.75 -17.36
CA ARG A 71 -5.29 -18.48 -18.58
C ARG A 71 -5.93 -19.87 -18.66
N ASP A 72 -5.93 -20.58 -17.53
CA ASP A 72 -6.48 -21.92 -17.43
C ASP A 72 -7.12 -22.16 -16.07
N ARG A 73 -8.45 -22.27 -16.04
CA ARG A 73 -9.20 -22.53 -14.80
C ARG A 73 -8.87 -23.89 -14.17
N ALA A 74 -8.46 -24.88 -14.95
CA ALA A 74 -8.08 -26.19 -14.44
C ALA A 74 -6.80 -26.13 -13.59
N SER A 75 -5.96 -25.10 -13.81
CA SER A 75 -4.76 -24.85 -13.01
C SER A 75 -5.04 -24.41 -11.57
N PHE A 76 -6.31 -24.04 -11.24
CA PHE A 76 -6.67 -23.46 -9.95
C PHE A 76 -6.22 -24.32 -8.78
N ALA A 77 -6.63 -25.58 -8.73
CA ALA A 77 -6.37 -26.46 -7.57
C ALA A 77 -4.87 -26.56 -7.25
N ARG A 78 -4.01 -26.67 -8.26
CA ARG A 78 -2.55 -26.70 -8.11
C ARG A 78 -1.99 -25.35 -7.66
N THR A 79 -2.36 -24.27 -8.38
CA THR A 79 -1.82 -22.94 -8.09
C THR A 79 -2.29 -22.44 -6.72
N TRP A 80 -3.52 -22.78 -6.33
CA TRP A 80 -4.07 -22.50 -5.00
C TRP A 80 -3.30 -23.23 -3.90
N GLY A 81 -3.01 -24.52 -4.08
CA GLY A 81 -2.16 -25.28 -3.15
C GLY A 81 -0.76 -24.67 -3.02
N HIS A 82 -0.12 -24.30 -4.13
CA HIS A 82 1.18 -23.60 -4.11
C HIS A 82 1.10 -22.26 -3.36
N ALA A 83 0.07 -21.45 -3.63
CA ALA A 83 -0.11 -20.15 -2.97
C ALA A 83 -0.26 -20.29 -1.45
N LEU A 84 -1.06 -21.25 -0.99
CA LEU A 84 -1.24 -21.53 0.43
C LEU A 84 0.07 -22.02 1.08
N SER A 85 0.76 -22.99 0.46
CA SER A 85 2.02 -23.54 0.99
C SER A 85 3.11 -22.47 1.10
N ILE A 86 3.31 -21.68 0.02
CA ILE A 86 4.32 -20.62 -0.02
C ILE A 86 4.00 -19.54 1.01
N THR A 87 2.72 -19.13 1.11
CA THR A 87 2.32 -18.12 2.09
C THR A 87 2.48 -18.60 3.52
N THR A 88 2.23 -19.88 3.80
CA THR A 88 2.45 -20.46 5.15
C THR A 88 3.92 -20.49 5.50
N VAL A 89 4.79 -21.00 4.62
CA VAL A 89 6.23 -21.04 4.85
C VAL A 89 6.81 -19.62 4.93
N GLY A 90 6.41 -18.74 4.00
CA GLY A 90 6.83 -17.34 3.99
C GLY A 90 6.39 -16.59 5.25
N PHE A 91 5.20 -16.90 5.78
CA PHE A 91 4.76 -16.36 7.07
C PHE A 91 5.62 -16.82 8.24
N LEU A 92 6.00 -18.11 8.30
CA LEU A 92 6.87 -18.60 9.37
C LEU A 92 8.23 -17.91 9.35
N LEU A 93 8.81 -17.69 8.16
CA LEU A 93 10.04 -16.93 8.00
C LEU A 93 9.88 -15.45 8.38
N LEU A 94 8.75 -14.83 7.99
CA LEU A 94 8.40 -13.47 8.37
C LEU A 94 8.26 -13.35 9.88
N LEU A 95 7.54 -14.28 10.52
CA LEU A 95 7.34 -14.27 11.97
C LEU A 95 8.69 -14.39 12.70
N ALA A 96 9.55 -15.32 12.26
CA ALA A 96 10.89 -15.47 12.83
C ALA A 96 11.71 -14.19 12.68
N ALA A 97 11.72 -13.56 11.49
CA ALA A 97 12.42 -12.30 11.25
C ALA A 97 11.84 -11.14 12.08
N ALA A 98 10.52 -11.03 12.18
CA ALA A 98 9.87 -10.01 12.97
C ALA A 98 10.13 -10.18 14.47
N MET A 99 10.13 -11.42 14.99
CA MET A 99 10.44 -11.73 16.39
C MET A 99 11.92 -11.48 16.69
N LEU A 100 12.83 -11.82 15.77
CA LEU A 100 14.26 -11.53 15.89
C LEU A 100 14.49 -10.02 15.95
N TYR A 101 13.89 -9.26 15.03
CA TYR A 101 13.94 -7.80 15.06
C TYR A 101 13.38 -7.24 16.38
N ALA A 102 12.24 -7.76 16.82
CA ALA A 102 11.60 -7.31 18.06
C ALA A 102 12.49 -7.58 19.30
N HIS A 103 13.18 -8.73 19.31
CA HIS A 103 14.08 -9.07 20.40
C HIS A 103 15.24 -8.08 20.55
N PHE A 104 15.86 -7.68 19.44
CA PHE A 104 17.04 -6.79 19.47
C PHE A 104 16.71 -5.31 19.38
N ALA A 105 15.64 -4.93 18.69
CA ALA A 105 15.39 -3.54 18.35
C ALA A 105 14.17 -2.91 19.06
N LEU A 106 13.17 -3.72 19.45
CA LEU A 106 11.98 -3.16 20.11
C LEU A 106 12.08 -3.21 21.63
N ARG A 107 11.48 -2.20 22.27
CA ARG A 107 11.31 -2.18 23.73
C ARG A 107 10.48 -3.39 24.19
N PRO A 108 10.74 -3.94 25.40
CA PRO A 108 10.07 -5.14 25.92
C PRO A 108 8.54 -5.04 25.89
N GLU A 109 7.97 -3.86 26.15
CA GLU A 109 6.53 -3.63 26.20
C GLU A 109 5.85 -3.82 24.84
N LEU A 110 6.59 -3.66 23.74
CA LEU A 110 6.08 -3.74 22.37
C LEU A 110 6.19 -5.15 21.76
N ARG A 111 7.10 -5.96 22.30
CA ARG A 111 7.37 -7.33 21.78
C ARG A 111 6.11 -8.22 21.76
N PRO A 112 5.23 -8.18 22.77
CA PRO A 112 4.00 -9.00 22.75
C PRO A 112 3.02 -8.66 21.63
N LEU A 113 3.12 -7.46 21.00
CA LEU A 113 2.26 -7.06 19.90
C LEU A 113 2.60 -7.81 18.58
N VAL A 114 3.89 -8.13 18.40
CA VAL A 114 4.43 -8.63 17.13
C VAL A 114 3.73 -9.91 16.65
N PRO A 115 3.60 -10.99 17.46
CA PRO A 115 2.98 -12.22 16.98
C PRO A 115 1.51 -12.03 16.59
N TRP A 116 0.74 -11.24 17.33
CA TRP A 116 -0.68 -11.00 17.04
C TRP A 116 -0.88 -10.22 15.74
N ILE A 117 -0.08 -9.17 15.54
CA ILE A 117 -0.14 -8.35 14.32
C ILE A 117 0.41 -9.12 13.13
N ALA A 118 1.50 -9.89 13.30
CA ALA A 118 2.04 -10.74 12.25
C ALA A 118 1.04 -11.81 11.81
N LEU A 119 0.36 -12.46 12.75
CA LEU A 119 -0.72 -13.41 12.44
C LEU A 119 -1.88 -12.72 11.71
N ALA A 120 -2.32 -11.54 12.17
CA ALA A 120 -3.44 -10.82 11.56
C ALA A 120 -3.13 -10.30 10.16
N ASP A 121 -2.06 -9.53 9.99
CA ASP A 121 -1.74 -8.86 8.72
C ASP A 121 -0.78 -9.65 7.83
N GLY A 122 0.23 -10.27 8.44
CA GLY A 122 1.25 -11.01 7.73
C GLY A 122 0.77 -12.37 7.20
N PHE A 123 -0.23 -12.99 7.83
CA PHE A 123 -0.77 -14.29 7.45
C PHE A 123 -2.23 -14.24 7.04
N LEU A 124 -3.14 -14.04 8.00
CA LEU A 124 -4.60 -14.11 7.75
C LEU A 124 -5.07 -13.07 6.72
N GLY A 125 -4.58 -11.84 6.83
CA GLY A 125 -4.87 -10.80 5.85
C GLY A 125 -4.37 -11.14 4.44
N LYS A 126 -3.21 -11.78 4.34
CA LYS A 126 -2.68 -12.29 3.06
C LYS A 126 -3.51 -13.44 2.51
N LEU A 127 -4.02 -14.34 3.35
CA LEU A 127 -4.94 -15.41 2.91
C LEU A 127 -6.25 -14.83 2.35
N VAL A 128 -6.82 -13.81 3.00
CA VAL A 128 -8.00 -13.09 2.45
C VAL A 128 -7.66 -12.45 1.10
N GLY A 129 -6.50 -11.80 0.99
CA GLY A 129 -6.01 -11.23 -0.28
C GLY A 129 -5.89 -12.29 -1.37
N LEU A 130 -5.26 -13.44 -1.07
CA LEU A 130 -5.12 -14.56 -2.01
C LEU A 130 -6.49 -15.10 -2.48
N ALA A 131 -7.45 -15.27 -1.56
CA ALA A 131 -8.82 -15.67 -1.93
C ALA A 131 -9.49 -14.65 -2.86
N GLY A 132 -9.32 -13.35 -2.58
CA GLY A 132 -9.77 -12.28 -3.48
C GLY A 132 -9.12 -12.37 -4.87
N ARG A 133 -7.80 -12.63 -4.94
CA ARG A 133 -7.08 -12.82 -6.20
C ARG A 133 -7.50 -14.09 -6.95
N ALA A 134 -7.82 -15.18 -6.23
CA ALA A 134 -8.38 -16.39 -6.81
C ALA A 134 -9.71 -16.10 -7.56
N PHE A 135 -10.63 -15.38 -6.91
CA PHE A 135 -11.88 -14.94 -7.54
C PHE A 135 -11.64 -13.98 -8.70
N GLN A 136 -10.63 -13.09 -8.61
CA GLN A 136 -10.23 -12.20 -9.70
C GLN A 136 -9.77 -13.01 -10.93
N GLY A 137 -8.88 -13.99 -10.74
CA GLY A 137 -8.42 -14.88 -11.82
C GLY A 137 -9.56 -15.69 -12.45
N ALA A 138 -10.56 -16.09 -11.64
CA ALA A 138 -11.75 -16.78 -12.12
C ALA A 138 -12.80 -15.85 -12.80
N GLY A 139 -12.53 -14.53 -12.91
CA GLY A 139 -13.45 -13.55 -13.50
C GLY A 139 -14.62 -13.15 -12.59
N ARG A 140 -14.60 -13.51 -11.31
CA ARG A 140 -15.67 -13.23 -10.33
C ARG A 140 -15.34 -11.98 -9.51
N LEU A 141 -15.18 -10.83 -10.14
CA LEU A 141 -14.71 -9.57 -9.54
C LEU A 141 -15.58 -9.06 -8.38
N ALA A 142 -16.88 -9.37 -8.39
CA ALA A 142 -17.77 -9.03 -7.28
C ALA A 142 -17.32 -9.63 -5.94
N TRP A 143 -16.84 -10.90 -5.94
CA TRP A 143 -16.31 -11.53 -4.73
C TRP A 143 -14.99 -10.93 -4.29
N THR A 144 -14.11 -10.56 -5.23
CA THR A 144 -12.88 -9.83 -4.93
C THR A 144 -13.18 -8.53 -4.18
N ALA A 145 -14.15 -7.75 -4.68
CA ALA A 145 -14.58 -6.50 -4.07
C ALA A 145 -15.20 -6.71 -2.67
N ARG A 146 -16.07 -7.70 -2.54
CA ARG A 146 -16.73 -8.04 -1.25
C ARG A 146 -15.71 -8.48 -0.20
N LEU A 147 -14.76 -9.34 -0.52
CA LEU A 147 -13.72 -9.79 0.42
C LEU A 147 -12.81 -8.64 0.85
N SER A 148 -12.45 -7.76 -0.09
CA SER A 148 -11.68 -6.55 0.23
C SER A 148 -12.45 -5.61 1.17
N ALA A 149 -13.75 -5.44 0.99
CA ALA A 149 -14.57 -4.63 1.90
C ALA A 149 -14.78 -5.32 3.26
N LEU A 150 -15.02 -6.63 3.26
CA LEU A 150 -15.36 -7.40 4.48
C LEU A 150 -14.26 -7.34 5.54
N ILE A 151 -12.98 -7.36 5.13
CA ILE A 151 -11.86 -7.29 6.08
C ILE A 151 -11.86 -5.93 6.83
N TYR A 152 -12.12 -4.81 6.12
CA TYR A 152 -12.16 -3.49 6.75
C TYR A 152 -13.45 -3.26 7.53
N ILE A 153 -14.58 -3.80 7.08
CA ILE A 153 -15.85 -3.79 7.84
C ILE A 153 -15.69 -4.56 9.13
N GLY A 154 -15.14 -5.78 9.09
CA GLY A 154 -14.87 -6.58 10.28
C GLY A 154 -13.98 -5.83 11.29
N ARG A 155 -12.92 -5.20 10.81
CA ARG A 155 -12.03 -4.35 11.63
C ARG A 155 -12.75 -3.12 12.19
N ALA A 156 -13.60 -2.47 11.41
CA ALA A 156 -14.37 -1.31 11.86
C ALA A 156 -15.40 -1.69 12.94
N VAL A 157 -16.12 -2.79 12.76
CA VAL A 157 -17.07 -3.32 13.76
C VAL A 157 -16.34 -3.65 15.06
N THR A 158 -15.22 -4.34 14.98
CA THR A 158 -14.43 -4.70 16.15
C THR A 158 -13.84 -3.46 16.86
N ALA A 159 -13.40 -2.47 16.08
CA ALA A 159 -12.94 -1.20 16.62
C ALA A 159 -14.07 -0.41 17.30
N ALA A 160 -15.30 -0.46 16.76
CA ALA A 160 -16.49 0.14 17.36
C ALA A 160 -16.84 -0.50 18.70
N VAL A 161 -16.78 -1.83 18.78
CA VAL A 161 -17.00 -2.58 20.03
C VAL A 161 -15.95 -2.19 21.07
N LEU A 162 -14.67 -2.16 20.71
CA LEU A 162 -13.60 -1.78 21.61
C LEU A 162 -13.72 -0.33 22.08
N PHE A 163 -14.09 0.58 21.16
CA PHE A 163 -14.32 1.98 21.49
C PHE A 163 -15.50 2.16 22.44
N GLY A 164 -16.61 1.47 22.20
CA GLY A 164 -17.79 1.46 23.09
C GLY A 164 -17.42 0.96 24.49
N TRP A 165 -16.66 -0.13 24.57
CA TRP A 165 -16.15 -0.67 25.82
C TRP A 165 -15.24 0.32 26.56
N SER A 166 -14.26 0.88 25.85
CA SER A 166 -13.33 1.88 26.38
C SER A 166 -14.06 3.10 26.96
N ARG A 167 -15.08 3.57 26.23
CA ARG A 167 -15.90 4.71 26.67
C ARG A 167 -16.77 4.39 27.89
N ALA A 168 -17.35 3.19 27.95
CA ALA A 168 -18.17 2.75 29.07
C ALA A 168 -17.37 2.65 30.38
N HIS A 169 -16.09 2.28 30.30
CA HIS A 169 -15.21 2.14 31.48
C HIS A 169 -14.35 3.37 31.76
N GLY A 170 -14.42 4.42 30.92
CA GLY A 170 -13.64 5.65 31.07
C GLY A 170 -12.12 5.49 30.94
N ILE A 171 -11.64 4.40 30.31
CA ILE A 171 -10.22 4.07 30.15
C ILE A 171 -9.86 3.84 28.69
N HIS A 172 -8.61 4.15 28.31
CA HIS A 172 -8.09 3.77 27.01
C HIS A 172 -7.74 2.27 26.98
N ALA A 173 -8.09 1.60 25.88
CA ALA A 173 -7.69 0.23 25.66
C ALA A 173 -6.18 0.15 25.34
N SER A 174 -5.53 -0.96 25.72
CA SER A 174 -4.13 -1.18 25.36
C SER A 174 -4.00 -1.65 23.89
N ALA A 175 -2.84 -1.36 23.27
CA ALA A 175 -2.50 -1.86 21.96
C ALA A 175 -2.53 -3.40 21.87
N LEU A 176 -2.16 -4.07 22.99
CA LEU A 176 -2.20 -5.53 23.06
C LEU A 176 -3.63 -6.09 23.07
N ALA A 177 -4.53 -5.46 23.83
CA ALA A 177 -5.95 -5.83 23.81
C ALA A 177 -6.53 -5.68 22.39
N TRP A 178 -6.22 -4.56 21.75
CA TRP A 178 -6.60 -4.35 20.35
C TRP A 178 -6.00 -5.40 19.41
N ALA A 179 -4.71 -5.69 19.49
CA ALA A 179 -4.05 -6.65 18.61
C ALA A 179 -4.68 -8.05 18.68
N LYS A 180 -5.11 -8.50 19.88
CA LYS A 180 -5.80 -9.77 20.08
C LYS A 180 -7.19 -9.78 19.44
N VAL A 181 -8.00 -8.73 19.65
CA VAL A 181 -9.35 -8.64 19.09
C VAL A 181 -9.30 -8.45 17.56
N TYR A 182 -8.34 -7.67 17.09
CA TYR A 182 -8.02 -7.46 15.68
C TYR A 182 -7.64 -8.77 14.97
N TRP A 183 -6.81 -9.60 15.59
CA TRP A 183 -6.47 -10.91 15.09
C TRP A 183 -7.70 -11.80 14.97
N LEU A 184 -8.55 -11.86 16.00
CA LEU A 184 -9.77 -12.68 15.99
C LEU A 184 -10.73 -12.27 14.87
N ALA A 185 -10.95 -10.97 14.69
CA ALA A 185 -11.78 -10.45 13.60
C ALA A 185 -11.22 -10.84 12.23
N THR A 186 -9.89 -10.71 12.04
CA THR A 186 -9.25 -11.10 10.80
C THR A 186 -9.31 -12.62 10.57
N LEU A 187 -9.20 -13.43 11.63
CA LEU A 187 -9.35 -14.88 11.56
C LEU A 187 -10.75 -15.28 11.04
N CYS A 188 -11.81 -14.69 11.58
CA CYS A 188 -13.18 -14.97 11.13
C CYS A 188 -13.34 -14.68 9.62
N VAL A 189 -12.82 -13.54 9.16
CA VAL A 189 -12.86 -13.17 7.73
C VAL A 189 -12.00 -14.12 6.88
N ALA A 190 -10.82 -14.51 7.37
CA ALA A 190 -9.93 -15.42 6.64
C ALA A 190 -10.53 -16.82 6.49
N VAL A 191 -11.11 -17.37 7.56
CA VAL A 191 -11.82 -18.66 7.51
C VAL A 191 -12.98 -18.60 6.52
N PHE A 192 -13.80 -17.54 6.58
CA PHE A 192 -14.88 -17.33 5.63
C PHE A 192 -14.37 -17.25 4.18
N ALA A 193 -13.30 -16.48 3.93
CA ALA A 193 -12.74 -16.32 2.59
C ALA A 193 -12.17 -17.63 2.03
N LEU A 194 -11.47 -18.43 2.86
CA LEU A 194 -10.93 -19.72 2.47
C LEU A 194 -12.04 -20.76 2.18
N LEU A 195 -13.06 -20.82 3.03
CA LEU A 195 -14.24 -21.68 2.81
C LEU A 195 -14.95 -21.29 1.52
N LEU A 196 -15.16 -19.98 1.30
CA LEU A 196 -15.80 -19.47 0.09
C LEU A 196 -15.00 -19.83 -1.17
N ALA A 197 -13.66 -19.66 -1.15
CA ALA A 197 -12.80 -20.03 -2.26
C ALA A 197 -12.86 -21.54 -2.52
N THR A 198 -12.80 -22.36 -1.49
CA THR A 198 -12.84 -23.82 -1.61
C THR A 198 -14.17 -24.32 -2.17
N VAL A 199 -15.31 -23.78 -1.70
CA VAL A 199 -16.64 -24.18 -2.16
C VAL A 199 -16.91 -23.75 -3.61
N HIS A 200 -16.46 -22.55 -4.01
CA HIS A 200 -16.81 -21.99 -5.32
C HIS A 200 -15.77 -22.23 -6.42
N LEU A 201 -14.52 -22.46 -6.08
CA LEU A 201 -13.43 -22.60 -7.04
C LEU A 201 -12.78 -23.99 -6.99
N GLY A 202 -12.92 -24.72 -5.88
CA GLY A 202 -12.39 -26.06 -5.70
C GLY A 202 -11.36 -26.19 -4.57
N THR A 203 -11.03 -27.43 -4.23
CA THR A 203 -10.06 -27.75 -3.17
C THR A 203 -8.62 -27.54 -3.62
N PRO A 204 -7.71 -27.11 -2.71
CA PRO A 204 -6.30 -26.99 -3.03
C PRO A 204 -5.66 -28.38 -3.25
N ARG A 205 -4.78 -28.48 -4.24
CA ARG A 205 -3.95 -29.66 -4.48
C ARG A 205 -2.51 -29.36 -4.15
N PHE A 206 -1.99 -29.97 -3.11
CA PHE A 206 -0.61 -29.78 -2.67
C PHE A 206 0.33 -30.65 -3.49
N VAL A 207 1.12 -30.03 -4.36
CA VAL A 207 2.12 -30.69 -5.20
C VAL A 207 3.45 -29.93 -5.11
N ARG A 208 4.52 -30.53 -5.63
CA ARG A 208 5.86 -29.93 -5.57
C ARG A 208 5.89 -28.61 -6.35
N ILE A 209 6.41 -27.56 -5.72
CA ILE A 209 6.56 -26.22 -6.29
C ILE A 209 7.80 -26.20 -7.19
N HIS A 210 7.68 -25.62 -8.39
CA HIS A 210 8.78 -25.46 -9.31
C HIS A 210 9.65 -24.24 -8.95
N ARG A 211 10.99 -24.38 -9.11
CA ARG A 211 11.93 -23.27 -8.83
C ARG A 211 11.67 -22.02 -9.66
N SER A 212 11.16 -22.18 -10.87
CA SER A 212 10.78 -21.06 -11.75
C SER A 212 9.67 -20.18 -11.17
N GLU A 213 8.67 -20.78 -10.50
CA GLU A 213 7.60 -20.04 -9.84
C GLU A 213 8.13 -19.23 -8.65
N LEU A 214 9.09 -19.76 -7.90
CA LEU A 214 9.73 -19.08 -6.78
C LEU A 214 10.58 -17.88 -7.24
N SER A 215 11.37 -18.03 -8.31
CA SER A 215 12.21 -16.93 -8.83
C SER A 215 11.37 -15.80 -9.42
N GLU A 216 10.30 -16.14 -10.12
CA GLU A 216 9.36 -15.16 -10.65
C GLU A 216 8.63 -14.43 -9.51
N GLY A 217 8.15 -15.18 -8.53
CA GLY A 217 7.49 -14.64 -7.35
C GLY A 217 8.38 -13.70 -6.53
N LEU A 218 9.66 -14.01 -6.39
CA LEU A 218 10.63 -13.15 -5.70
C LEU A 218 10.76 -11.79 -6.40
N SER A 219 10.77 -11.76 -7.73
CA SER A 219 10.85 -10.51 -8.49
C SER A 219 9.64 -9.61 -8.25
N PHE A 220 8.43 -10.19 -8.19
CA PHE A 220 7.21 -9.45 -7.84
C PHE A 220 7.25 -8.93 -6.40
N SER A 221 7.73 -9.74 -5.45
CA SER A 221 7.84 -9.35 -4.04
C SER A 221 8.83 -8.22 -3.82
N LEU A 222 9.99 -8.24 -4.46
CA LEU A 222 10.98 -7.16 -4.37
C LEU A 222 10.41 -5.81 -4.84
N SER A 223 9.67 -5.81 -5.94
CA SER A 223 9.04 -4.60 -6.45
C SER A 223 7.98 -4.07 -5.48
N SER A 224 7.12 -4.94 -4.94
CA SER A 224 6.07 -4.55 -4.00
C SER A 224 6.61 -4.12 -2.65
N SER A 225 7.69 -4.75 -2.18
CA SER A 225 8.34 -4.43 -0.90
C SER A 225 8.95 -3.04 -0.89
N SER A 226 9.56 -2.62 -2.01
CA SER A 226 10.14 -1.28 -2.12
C SER A 226 9.12 -0.18 -1.85
N ILE A 227 7.89 -0.35 -2.35
CA ILE A 227 6.79 0.60 -2.14
C ILE A 227 6.33 0.58 -0.67
N SER A 228 6.20 -0.60 -0.07
CA SER A 228 5.75 -0.72 1.33
C SER A 228 6.78 -0.19 2.31
N ILE A 229 8.07 -0.44 2.08
CA ILE A 229 9.16 0.10 2.90
C ILE A 229 9.14 1.62 2.85
N TYR A 230 9.12 2.19 1.66
CA TYR A 230 9.07 3.63 1.45
C TYR A 230 7.87 4.31 2.16
N ASN A 231 6.70 3.67 2.19
CA ASN A 231 5.50 4.26 2.77
C ASN A 231 5.38 4.15 4.30
N ASP A 232 6.02 3.15 4.92
CA ASP A 232 5.70 2.77 6.30
C ASP A 232 6.90 2.65 7.24
N ILE A 233 8.14 2.62 6.74
CA ILE A 233 9.34 2.35 7.55
C ILE A 233 9.59 3.42 8.62
N ASP A 234 9.21 4.67 8.37
CA ASP A 234 9.30 5.80 9.29
C ASP A 234 8.57 5.54 10.62
N LYS A 235 7.39 4.94 10.57
CA LYS A 235 6.58 4.57 11.74
C LYS A 235 7.28 3.49 12.57
N THR A 236 7.90 2.52 11.90
CA THR A 236 8.72 1.49 12.55
C THR A 236 9.93 2.10 13.24
N PHE A 237 10.67 3.00 12.58
CA PHE A 237 11.80 3.69 13.20
C PHE A 237 11.42 4.48 14.44
N LEU A 238 10.32 5.24 14.39
CA LEU A 238 9.82 5.99 15.55
C LEU A 238 9.54 5.06 16.74
N VAL A 239 8.90 3.93 16.52
CA VAL A 239 8.56 2.96 17.57
C VAL A 239 9.80 2.21 18.08
N THR A 240 10.75 1.88 17.21
CA THR A 240 12.03 1.27 17.58
C THR A 240 12.82 2.17 18.55
N LEU A 241 12.81 3.48 18.30
CA LEU A 241 13.41 4.47 19.20
C LEU A 241 12.55 4.77 20.45
N GLY A 242 11.44 4.03 20.64
CA GLY A 242 10.53 4.21 21.78
C GLY A 242 9.67 5.45 21.72
N GLN A 243 9.57 6.08 20.56
CA GLN A 243 8.81 7.32 20.35
C GLN A 243 7.37 7.03 19.94
N THR A 244 6.66 6.21 20.72
CA THR A 244 5.30 5.73 20.38
C THR A 244 4.29 6.86 20.25
N TYR A 245 4.37 7.90 21.08
CA TYR A 245 3.54 9.09 20.93
C TYR A 245 3.77 9.78 19.58
N ALA A 246 5.03 9.99 19.21
CA ALA A 246 5.40 10.59 17.91
C ALA A 246 4.90 9.76 16.73
N ALA A 247 5.04 8.43 16.82
CA ALA A 247 4.50 7.51 15.82
C ALA A 247 2.98 7.62 15.67
N GLY A 248 2.27 7.78 16.81
CA GLY A 248 0.81 7.90 16.81
C GLY A 248 0.31 9.18 16.15
N ILE A 249 0.83 10.35 16.56
CA ILE A 249 0.44 11.63 15.97
C ILE A 249 0.84 11.76 14.50
N TYR A 250 2.00 11.22 14.15
CA TYR A 250 2.49 11.17 12.77
C TYR A 250 1.61 10.28 11.89
N SER A 251 1.30 9.07 12.35
CA SER A 251 0.46 8.14 11.60
C SER A 251 -0.96 8.65 11.41
N ALA A 252 -1.55 9.31 12.42
CA ALA A 252 -2.88 9.90 12.30
C ALA A 252 -2.89 11.03 11.23
N ALA A 253 -1.89 11.91 11.24
CA ALA A 253 -1.74 12.95 10.22
C ALA A 253 -1.54 12.34 8.82
N TYR A 254 -0.70 11.31 8.72
CA TYR A 254 -0.42 10.62 7.45
C TYR A 254 -1.67 9.97 6.84
N ARG A 255 -2.56 9.37 7.66
CA ARG A 255 -3.84 8.82 7.21
C ARG A 255 -4.75 9.88 6.59
N VAL A 256 -4.75 11.10 7.12
CA VAL A 256 -5.52 12.22 6.54
C VAL A 256 -4.91 12.64 5.19
N VAL A 257 -3.58 12.69 5.09
CA VAL A 257 -2.88 12.95 3.82
C VAL A 257 -3.17 11.86 2.78
N ASP A 258 -3.16 10.59 3.19
CA ASP A 258 -3.45 9.46 2.29
C ASP A 258 -4.89 9.54 1.76
N ALA A 259 -5.86 9.84 2.63
CA ALA A 259 -7.25 10.02 2.22
C ALA A 259 -7.41 11.19 1.23
N ALA A 260 -6.75 12.32 1.46
CA ALA A 260 -6.74 13.45 0.55
C ALA A 260 -6.00 13.18 -0.77
N SER A 261 -5.03 12.25 -0.78
CA SER A 261 -4.29 11.85 -1.98
C SER A 261 -4.99 10.77 -2.80
N ALA A 262 -5.97 10.07 -2.24
CA ALA A 262 -6.64 8.95 -2.91
C ALA A 262 -7.28 9.32 -4.25
N PRO A 263 -7.93 10.49 -4.45
CA PRO A 263 -8.45 10.89 -5.76
C PRO A 263 -7.35 11.07 -6.81
N ILE A 264 -6.17 11.55 -6.42
CA ILE A 264 -5.01 11.69 -7.32
C ILE A 264 -4.63 10.31 -7.85
N TYR A 265 -4.45 9.36 -6.93
CA TYR A 265 -4.14 7.98 -7.29
C TYR A 265 -5.19 7.36 -8.22
N ALA A 266 -6.48 7.57 -7.92
CA ALA A 266 -7.60 7.06 -8.72
C ALA A 266 -7.57 7.59 -10.16
N VAL A 267 -7.25 8.88 -10.36
CA VAL A 267 -7.12 9.48 -11.69
C VAL A 267 -5.99 8.82 -12.49
N TYR A 268 -4.81 8.65 -11.89
CA TYR A 268 -3.69 8.01 -12.58
C TYR A 268 -3.91 6.53 -12.84
N ALA A 269 -4.59 5.81 -11.93
CA ALA A 269 -4.99 4.42 -12.13
C ALA A 269 -5.98 4.28 -13.30
N ALA A 270 -6.98 5.14 -13.38
CA ALA A 270 -7.94 5.17 -14.48
C ALA A 270 -7.31 5.57 -15.82
N ALA A 271 -6.29 6.45 -15.80
CA ALA A 271 -5.57 6.88 -16.98
C ALA A 271 -4.52 5.87 -17.48
N ALA A 272 -4.19 4.83 -16.69
CA ALA A 272 -3.13 3.86 -17.02
C ALA A 272 -3.24 3.25 -18.43
N PRO A 273 -4.42 2.78 -18.91
CA PRO A 273 -4.51 2.24 -20.27
C PRO A 273 -4.16 3.26 -21.37
N ARG A 274 -4.44 4.55 -21.10
CA ARG A 274 -4.08 5.61 -22.04
C ARG A 274 -2.58 5.91 -22.00
N PHE A 275 -1.94 5.88 -20.83
CA PHE A 275 -0.48 5.98 -20.74
C PHE A 275 0.22 4.89 -21.55
N PHE A 276 -0.27 3.64 -21.53
CA PHE A 276 0.28 2.58 -22.36
C PHE A 276 0.07 2.81 -23.86
N ARG A 277 -1.10 3.32 -24.27
CA ARG A 277 -1.37 3.64 -25.67
C ARG A 277 -0.51 4.78 -26.20
N GLU A 278 -0.40 5.86 -25.44
CA GLU A 278 0.44 7.00 -25.82
C GLU A 278 1.93 6.61 -25.79
N GLY A 279 2.35 5.82 -24.81
CA GLY A 279 3.73 5.33 -24.73
C GLY A 279 4.13 4.35 -25.85
N ALA A 280 3.16 3.60 -26.40
CA ALA A 280 3.40 2.78 -27.61
C ALA A 280 3.67 3.64 -28.86
N ARG A 281 3.29 4.92 -28.84
CA ARG A 281 3.58 5.89 -29.92
C ARG A 281 4.92 6.59 -29.73
N GLY A 282 5.53 6.49 -28.55
CA GLY A 282 6.81 7.09 -28.21
C GLY A 282 6.83 7.74 -26.83
N VAL A 283 8.01 8.17 -26.41
CA VAL A 283 8.22 8.80 -25.09
C VAL A 283 7.59 10.21 -25.05
N ARG A 284 7.65 10.94 -26.16
CA ARG A 284 7.10 12.31 -26.24
C ARG A 284 5.58 12.32 -26.03
N PRO A 285 4.73 11.51 -26.72
CA PRO A 285 3.30 11.43 -26.45
C PRO A 285 2.97 11.01 -25.02
N ALA A 286 3.72 10.06 -24.44
CA ALA A 286 3.55 9.66 -23.05
C ALA A 286 3.80 10.81 -22.07
N ARG A 287 4.84 11.60 -22.30
CA ARG A 287 5.19 12.78 -21.50
C ARG A 287 4.15 13.90 -21.63
N GLU A 288 3.67 14.17 -22.84
CA GLU A 288 2.62 15.16 -23.10
C GLU A 288 1.32 14.78 -22.40
N PHE A 289 0.94 13.51 -22.46
CA PHE A 289 -0.22 13.00 -21.72
C PHE A 289 -0.01 13.07 -20.20
N GLY A 290 1.21 12.81 -19.71
CA GLY A 290 1.59 13.02 -18.30
C GLY A 290 1.40 14.49 -17.90
N ARG A 291 1.86 15.43 -18.69
CA ARG A 291 1.66 16.88 -18.47
C ARG A 291 0.16 17.25 -18.48
N PHE A 292 -0.58 16.76 -19.46
CA PHE A 292 -2.03 16.97 -19.53
C PHE A 292 -2.76 16.47 -18.28
N THR A 293 -2.42 15.27 -17.80
CA THR A 293 -3.02 14.70 -16.59
C THR A 293 -2.62 15.51 -15.35
N LEU A 294 -1.34 15.94 -15.29
CA LEU A 294 -0.83 16.78 -14.20
C LEU A 294 -1.56 18.12 -14.12
N THR A 295 -1.80 18.81 -15.24
CA THR A 295 -2.52 20.09 -15.23
C THR A 295 -3.96 19.97 -14.69
N ARG A 296 -4.53 18.76 -14.69
CA ARG A 296 -5.85 18.49 -14.12
C ARG A 296 -5.81 18.05 -12.67
N THR A 297 -4.76 17.34 -12.25
CA THR A 297 -4.63 16.88 -10.87
C THR A 297 -3.96 17.89 -9.96
N LEU A 298 -3.12 18.78 -10.49
CA LEU A 298 -2.38 19.76 -9.71
C LEU A 298 -3.28 20.78 -8.99
N PRO A 299 -4.32 21.38 -9.61
CA PRO A 299 -5.23 22.29 -8.91
C PRO A 299 -5.93 21.60 -7.73
N TYR A 300 -6.39 20.35 -7.91
CA TYR A 300 -6.92 19.56 -6.81
C TYR A 300 -5.88 19.34 -5.71
N SER A 301 -4.63 19.01 -6.07
CA SER A 301 -3.57 18.75 -5.11
C SER A 301 -3.21 19.99 -4.28
N VAL A 302 -3.21 21.17 -4.92
CA VAL A 302 -3.00 22.47 -4.24
C VAL A 302 -4.19 22.77 -3.31
N ALA A 303 -5.42 22.59 -3.78
CA ALA A 303 -6.61 22.76 -2.95
C ALA A 303 -6.61 21.78 -1.76
N ALA A 304 -6.26 20.51 -1.99
CA ALA A 304 -6.11 19.52 -0.93
C ALA A 304 -5.03 19.91 0.08
N ALA A 305 -3.88 20.41 -0.37
CA ALA A 305 -2.82 20.91 0.51
C ALA A 305 -3.30 22.08 1.39
N ALA A 306 -4.01 23.02 0.81
CA ALA A 306 -4.59 24.16 1.55
C ALA A 306 -5.65 23.68 2.56
N LEU A 307 -6.56 22.78 2.15
CA LEU A 307 -7.57 22.19 3.03
C LEU A 307 -6.95 21.39 4.18
N LEU A 308 -5.86 20.65 3.93
CA LEU A 308 -5.12 19.91 4.97
C LEU A 308 -4.47 20.88 5.97
N ALA A 309 -3.87 21.97 5.50
CA ALA A 309 -3.22 22.95 6.36
C ALA A 309 -4.24 23.69 7.24
N LEU A 310 -5.36 24.14 6.66
CA LEU A 310 -6.42 24.85 7.35
C LEU A 310 -7.27 23.94 8.23
N GLY A 311 -7.58 22.73 7.75
CA GLY A 311 -8.37 21.70 8.43
C GLY A 311 -7.59 20.93 9.49
N ALA A 312 -6.27 21.12 9.62
CA ALA A 312 -5.46 20.40 10.60
C ALA A 312 -6.01 20.44 12.04
N PRO A 313 -6.60 21.56 12.56
CA PRO A 313 -7.20 21.59 13.88
C PRO A 313 -8.37 20.62 14.09
N LEU A 314 -8.97 20.09 13.01
CA LEU A 314 -10.05 19.10 13.09
C LEU A 314 -9.54 17.69 13.45
N VAL A 315 -8.24 17.39 13.27
CA VAL A 315 -7.68 16.06 13.55
C VAL A 315 -7.93 15.62 15.01
N PRO A 316 -7.67 16.41 16.05
CA PRO A 316 -7.98 16.01 17.42
C PRO A 316 -9.48 15.91 17.70
N MET A 317 -10.35 16.59 16.94
CA MET A 317 -11.79 16.41 17.04
C MET A 317 -12.23 15.05 16.50
N VAL A 318 -11.55 14.56 15.46
CA VAL A 318 -11.85 13.28 14.82
C VAL A 318 -11.20 12.12 15.58
N PHE A 319 -9.90 12.16 15.87
CA PHE A 319 -9.14 11.09 16.51
C PHE A 319 -9.13 11.13 18.05
N GLY A 320 -9.49 12.26 18.63
CA GLY A 320 -9.49 12.49 20.07
C GLY A 320 -8.41 13.47 20.54
N PRO A 321 -8.55 14.03 21.77
CA PRO A 321 -7.70 15.11 22.29
C PRO A 321 -6.21 14.74 22.41
N SER A 322 -5.89 13.45 22.58
CA SER A 322 -4.51 12.96 22.67
C SER A 322 -3.71 13.15 21.36
N PHE A 323 -4.40 13.43 20.24
CA PHE A 323 -3.80 13.68 18.92
C PHE A 323 -3.58 15.17 18.61
N ARG A 324 -3.62 16.07 19.59
CA ARG A 324 -3.36 17.50 19.37
C ARG A 324 -2.04 17.77 18.63
N GLY A 325 -1.01 16.97 18.89
CA GLY A 325 0.28 17.04 18.19
C GLY A 325 0.18 16.79 16.68
N SER A 326 -0.81 16.05 16.22
CA SER A 326 -1.02 15.77 14.78
C SER A 326 -1.33 17.03 13.96
N VAL A 327 -1.81 18.11 14.58
CA VAL A 327 -2.08 19.39 13.91
C VAL A 327 -0.82 19.94 13.26
N VAL A 328 0.27 19.98 14.02
CA VAL A 328 1.55 20.49 13.51
C VAL A 328 2.13 19.51 12.49
N VAL A 329 2.04 18.22 12.74
CA VAL A 329 2.49 17.17 11.79
C VAL A 329 1.77 17.30 10.46
N LEU A 330 0.43 17.43 10.46
CA LEU A 330 -0.36 17.56 9.26
C LEU A 330 -0.03 18.82 8.45
N ARG A 331 0.25 19.93 9.12
CA ARG A 331 0.72 21.15 8.46
C ARG A 331 2.07 20.99 7.76
N TRP A 332 2.97 20.15 8.30
CA TRP A 332 4.22 19.81 7.63
C TRP A 332 4.00 18.91 6.41
N LEU A 333 3.10 17.95 6.53
CA LEU A 333 2.81 16.94 5.49
C LEU A 333 1.81 17.41 4.43
N CYS A 334 1.17 18.58 4.59
CA CYS A 334 0.12 19.05 3.69
C CYS A 334 0.57 19.21 2.23
N ILE A 335 1.87 19.36 1.97
CA ILE A 335 2.44 19.48 0.61
C ILE A 335 2.53 18.12 -0.11
N LEU A 336 2.46 16.99 0.61
CA LEU A 336 2.58 15.65 0.01
C LEU A 336 1.65 15.38 -1.16
N PRO A 337 0.36 15.77 -1.17
CA PRO A 337 -0.51 15.58 -2.34
C PRO A 337 0.04 16.22 -3.62
N ILE A 338 0.71 17.38 -3.51
CA ILE A 338 1.33 18.07 -4.64
C ILE A 338 2.51 17.25 -5.18
N LEU A 339 3.42 16.83 -4.28
CA LEU A 339 4.59 16.03 -4.64
C LEU A 339 4.17 14.68 -5.26
N ARG A 340 3.14 14.04 -4.69
CA ARG A 340 2.56 12.80 -5.21
C ARG A 340 1.97 12.97 -6.60
N SER A 341 1.24 14.06 -6.86
CA SER A 341 0.71 14.35 -8.19
C SER A 341 1.83 14.49 -9.23
N LEU A 342 2.93 15.14 -8.87
CA LEU A 342 4.10 15.29 -9.74
C LEU A 342 4.75 13.94 -10.04
N HIS A 343 5.07 13.14 -9.02
CA HIS A 343 5.75 11.87 -9.28
C HIS A 343 4.86 10.82 -9.95
N TYR A 344 3.53 10.84 -9.72
CA TYR A 344 2.61 9.95 -10.45
C TYR A 344 2.52 10.32 -11.93
N ALA A 345 2.51 11.61 -12.28
CA ALA A 345 2.46 12.06 -13.67
C ALA A 345 3.65 11.50 -14.47
N TRP A 346 4.86 11.77 -13.99
CA TRP A 346 6.08 11.36 -14.68
C TRP A 346 6.34 9.86 -14.56
N GLY A 347 6.05 9.27 -13.39
CA GLY A 347 6.16 7.84 -13.19
C GLY A 347 5.22 7.03 -14.09
N SER A 348 3.99 7.48 -14.32
CA SER A 348 3.05 6.83 -15.24
C SER A 348 3.49 6.97 -16.69
N ALA A 349 4.06 8.11 -17.08
CA ALA A 349 4.63 8.31 -18.41
C ALA A 349 5.82 7.37 -18.68
N ILE A 350 6.73 7.18 -17.69
CA ILE A 350 7.85 6.23 -17.78
C ILE A 350 7.32 4.80 -17.97
N THR A 351 6.30 4.40 -17.19
CA THR A 351 5.70 3.06 -17.29
C THR A 351 5.05 2.86 -18.67
N GLY A 352 4.34 3.86 -19.16
CA GLY A 352 3.68 3.84 -20.47
C GLY A 352 4.67 3.66 -21.61
N SER A 353 5.86 4.29 -21.55
CA SER A 353 6.90 4.20 -22.58
C SER A 353 7.73 2.90 -22.51
N ALA A 354 7.18 1.81 -21.96
CA ALA A 354 7.80 0.48 -21.82
C ALA A 354 9.15 0.46 -21.06
N SER A 355 9.48 1.54 -20.33
CA SER A 355 10.72 1.67 -19.58
C SER A 355 10.57 1.25 -18.11
N GLN A 356 10.00 0.06 -17.90
CA GLN A 356 9.67 -0.47 -16.56
C GLN A 356 10.89 -0.52 -15.64
N TRP A 357 12.07 -0.84 -16.17
CA TRP A 357 13.31 -0.86 -15.38
C TRP A 357 13.67 0.50 -14.80
N ASN A 358 13.57 1.57 -15.60
CA ASN A 358 13.83 2.92 -15.13
C ASN A 358 12.86 3.35 -14.02
N ARG A 359 11.58 2.95 -14.12
CA ARG A 359 10.62 3.19 -13.05
C ARG A 359 10.98 2.44 -11.78
N THR A 360 11.32 1.16 -11.89
CA THR A 360 11.73 0.34 -10.74
C THR A 360 13.00 0.91 -10.08
N ALA A 361 13.99 1.32 -10.88
CA ALA A 361 15.22 1.92 -10.37
C ALA A 361 14.97 3.25 -9.63
N THR A 362 14.08 4.11 -10.14
CA THR A 362 13.73 5.37 -9.44
C THR A 362 13.00 5.10 -8.13
N GLN A 363 12.08 4.15 -8.10
CA GLN A 363 11.36 3.77 -6.88
C GLN A 363 12.28 3.12 -5.83
N PHE A 364 13.17 2.24 -6.27
CA PHE A 364 14.15 1.62 -5.38
C PHE A 364 15.13 2.65 -4.81
N GLY A 365 15.64 3.57 -5.64
CA GLY A 365 16.48 4.67 -5.19
C GLY A 365 15.78 5.57 -4.17
N ALA A 366 14.48 5.86 -4.38
CA ALA A 366 13.68 6.61 -3.42
C ALA A 366 13.50 5.83 -2.09
N ALA A 367 13.30 4.52 -2.13
CA ALA A 367 13.20 3.69 -0.92
C ALA A 367 14.50 3.68 -0.12
N VAL A 368 15.65 3.55 -0.80
CA VAL A 368 16.98 3.63 -0.15
C VAL A 368 17.21 5.02 0.45
N LEU A 369 16.91 6.08 -0.30
CA LEU A 369 17.01 7.46 0.19
C LEU A 369 16.14 7.67 1.43
N ASN A 370 14.89 7.22 1.40
CA ASN A 370 13.96 7.30 2.52
C ASN A 370 14.52 6.58 3.76
N LEU A 371 15.03 5.37 3.58
CA LEU A 371 15.63 4.58 4.67
C LEU A 371 16.82 5.33 5.30
N CYS A 372 17.73 5.84 4.47
CA CYS A 372 18.90 6.60 4.93
C CYS A 372 18.49 7.89 5.68
N LEU A 373 17.53 8.64 5.11
CA LEU A 373 17.04 9.87 5.73
C LEU A 373 16.34 9.58 7.07
N ASN A 374 15.51 8.56 7.15
CA ASN A 374 14.87 8.16 8.40
C ASN A 374 15.89 7.75 9.46
N PHE A 375 16.90 6.96 9.09
CA PHE A 375 17.98 6.56 9.99
C PHE A 375 18.76 7.76 10.55
N LEU A 376 19.01 8.78 9.73
CA LEU A 376 19.78 9.97 10.12
C LEU A 376 18.94 11.01 10.89
N LEU A 377 17.69 11.23 10.44
CA LEU A 377 16.89 12.37 10.92
C LEU A 377 15.98 12.03 12.08
N ILE A 378 15.39 10.83 12.14
CA ILE A 378 14.46 10.47 13.22
C ILE A 378 15.15 10.47 14.61
N PRO A 379 16.37 9.94 14.80
CA PRO A 379 17.03 9.98 16.10
C PRO A 379 17.22 11.41 16.63
N ARG A 380 17.44 12.39 15.72
CA ARG A 380 17.70 13.79 16.08
C ARG A 380 16.42 14.62 16.21
N TRP A 381 15.44 14.41 15.33
CA TRP A 381 14.29 15.30 15.17
C TRP A 381 12.95 14.61 15.35
N SER A 382 12.94 13.32 15.75
CA SER A 382 11.71 12.57 16.01
C SER A 382 10.78 12.58 14.78
N TRP A 383 9.47 12.80 14.98
CA TRP A 383 8.48 12.88 13.91
C TRP A 383 8.78 13.98 12.85
N ARG A 384 9.49 15.04 13.24
CA ARG A 384 9.93 16.08 12.28
C ARG A 384 10.93 15.50 11.29
N GLY A 385 11.84 14.64 11.77
CA GLY A 385 12.77 13.90 10.93
C GLY A 385 12.05 12.99 9.95
N ALA A 386 11.04 12.26 10.39
CA ALA A 386 10.19 11.44 9.52
C ALA A 386 9.45 12.29 8.47
N ALA A 387 8.89 13.44 8.85
CA ALA A 387 8.20 14.33 7.94
C ALA A 387 9.14 14.90 6.87
N VAL A 388 10.34 15.36 7.27
CA VAL A 388 11.36 15.84 6.33
C VAL A 388 11.82 14.71 5.40
N ALA A 389 12.05 13.51 5.93
CA ALA A 389 12.42 12.34 5.12
C ALA A 389 11.37 12.04 4.06
N SER A 390 10.08 12.03 4.43
CA SER A 390 8.98 11.81 3.47
C SER A 390 8.91 12.90 2.41
N LEU A 391 9.00 14.18 2.79
CA LEU A 391 8.95 15.31 1.85
C LEU A 391 10.13 15.29 0.88
N LEU A 392 11.35 15.07 1.38
CA LEU A 392 12.54 14.98 0.54
C LEU A 392 12.50 13.78 -0.40
N THR A 393 11.98 12.65 0.06
CA THR A 393 11.88 11.44 -0.77
C THR A 393 10.84 11.60 -1.86
N ASP A 394 9.63 12.11 -1.57
CA ASP A 394 8.61 12.36 -2.59
C ASP A 394 9.06 13.44 -3.59
N GLY A 395 9.76 14.48 -3.11
CA GLY A 395 10.37 15.50 -3.96
C GLY A 395 11.47 14.94 -4.87
N ALA A 396 12.36 14.13 -4.31
CA ALA A 396 13.42 13.46 -5.06
C ALA A 396 12.84 12.48 -6.10
N LEU A 397 11.79 11.73 -5.73
CA LEU A 397 11.10 10.83 -6.66
C LEU A 397 10.43 11.59 -7.81
N ALA A 398 9.83 12.75 -7.53
CA ALA A 398 9.24 13.61 -8.57
C ALA A 398 10.33 14.17 -9.51
N ALA A 399 11.43 14.68 -8.96
CA ALA A 399 12.56 15.21 -9.74
C ALA A 399 13.26 14.12 -10.56
N ALA A 400 13.53 12.97 -9.97
CA ALA A 400 14.14 11.83 -10.66
C ALA A 400 13.24 11.29 -11.78
N SER A 401 11.93 11.18 -11.56
CA SER A 401 10.99 10.75 -12.59
C SER A 401 10.93 11.76 -13.76
N LEU A 402 10.93 13.06 -13.47
CA LEU A 402 10.99 14.10 -14.49
C LEU A 402 12.32 14.06 -15.28
N PHE A 403 13.43 13.87 -14.59
CA PHE A 403 14.75 13.74 -15.21
C PHE A 403 14.82 12.52 -16.15
N VAL A 404 14.36 11.36 -15.67
CA VAL A 404 14.37 10.11 -16.44
C VAL A 404 13.50 10.22 -17.69
N ILE A 405 12.27 10.73 -17.61
CA ILE A 405 11.39 10.86 -18.78
C ILE A 405 11.98 11.87 -19.78
N SER A 406 12.61 12.94 -19.30
CA SER A 406 13.27 13.93 -20.17
C SER A 406 14.51 13.38 -20.86
N ARG A 407 15.28 12.51 -20.16
CA ARG A 407 16.43 11.81 -20.74
C ARG A 407 16.00 10.78 -21.79
N LEU A 408 14.95 10.03 -21.53
CA LEU A 408 14.41 9.08 -22.50
C LEU A 408 13.92 9.77 -23.76
N MET A 409 13.25 10.92 -23.65
CA MET A 409 12.82 11.73 -24.77
C MET A 409 14.00 12.21 -25.64
N ARG A 410 15.06 12.75 -25.01
CA ARG A 410 16.27 13.19 -25.76
C ARG A 410 16.94 12.05 -26.52
N ARG A 411 16.97 10.84 -25.94
CA ARG A 411 17.51 9.65 -26.61
C ARG A 411 16.67 9.23 -27.82
N GLU A 412 15.35 9.32 -27.73
CA GLU A 412 14.43 9.04 -28.83
C GLU A 412 14.63 10.06 -29.96
N ASP A 413 14.74 11.36 -29.63
CA ASP A 413 14.98 12.44 -30.60
C ASP A 413 16.35 12.27 -31.32
N SER A 414 17.42 11.88 -30.60
CA SER A 414 18.74 11.61 -31.20
C SER A 414 18.71 10.39 -32.12
N ALA A 415 18.06 9.29 -31.71
CA ALA A 415 17.94 8.09 -32.54
C ALA A 415 17.14 8.34 -33.82
N ALA A 416 16.14 9.23 -33.78
CA ALA A 416 15.37 9.63 -34.95
C ALA A 416 16.20 10.48 -35.94
N GLN A 417 17.17 11.26 -35.46
CA GLN A 417 18.09 12.06 -36.30
C GLN A 417 19.17 11.21 -36.96
N ASP A 418 19.61 10.13 -36.31
CA ASP A 418 20.65 9.22 -36.82
C ASP A 418 20.13 8.20 -37.84
N THR A 419 18.80 8.12 -38.04
CA THR A 419 18.21 7.20 -39.05
C THR A 419 18.30 7.87 -40.41
N PRO A 420 19.12 7.36 -41.37
CA PRO A 420 19.25 7.97 -42.71
C PRO A 420 17.90 7.94 -43.41
N VAL A 421 17.50 9.09 -43.96
CA VAL A 421 16.33 9.17 -44.85
C VAL A 421 16.62 8.23 -46.03
N PRO A 422 15.76 7.21 -46.32
CA PRO A 422 15.96 6.38 -47.49
C PRO A 422 16.00 7.29 -48.70
N ALA A 423 17.12 7.23 -49.46
CA ALA A 423 17.25 7.96 -50.71
C ALA A 423 16.03 7.60 -51.60
N ALA A 424 15.28 8.67 -51.95
CA ALA A 424 14.19 8.50 -52.89
C ALA A 424 14.81 7.97 -54.19
N GLU A 425 14.55 6.72 -54.56
CA GLU A 425 14.84 6.20 -55.89
C GLU A 425 13.96 6.97 -56.89
N PHE A 426 14.62 7.79 -57.69
CA PHE A 426 14.03 8.43 -58.86
C PHE A 426 14.01 7.48 -60.03
#